data_08793e145655e88deaaeefdaee0f18f3
#
_entry.id   08793e145655e88deaaeefdaee0f18f3
#
_cell.length_a   1.000
_cell.length_b   1.000
_cell.length_c   1.000
_cell.angle_alpha   90.00
_cell.angle_beta   90.00
_cell.angle_gamma   90.00
#
_symmetry.space_group_name_H-M   'P 1'
#
loop_
_entity.id
_entity.type
_entity.pdbx_description
1 polymer ?
#
loop_
_entity_poly.entity_id
_entity_poly.type
_entity_poly.pdbx_seq_one_letter_code
_entity_poly.pdbx_strand_id
1 'polypeptide(L)'
;MIASNKEPESVYIHIPFCSHKCDFCDFAAFSGLDNKEDEYTDALLKEMDERLAARPKGGRLNTVFYGGGTPGLAQLSTITKIQAALKKQFDIAHDAEVSLETTPHAISVDKAKNGSKWESIVFLLALNLFTTMN
;
A
#
# COMPACT_ATOMS: atom_id res chain seq x y z
N MET A 1 -27.30 -2.36 4.24
CA MET A 1 -25.94 -2.67 4.75
C MET A 1 -25.93 -2.45 6.25
N ILE A 2 -25.73 -3.49 7.01
CA ILE A 2 -25.53 -3.38 8.46
C ILE A 2 -24.12 -2.82 8.62
N ALA A 3 -23.98 -1.57 9.07
CA ALA A 3 -22.70 -1.03 9.47
C ALA A 3 -22.19 -1.87 10.64
N SER A 4 -21.19 -2.71 10.40
CA SER A 4 -20.48 -3.39 11.47
C SER A 4 -19.86 -2.32 12.36
N ASN A 5 -20.31 -2.22 13.60
CA ASN A 5 -19.69 -1.35 14.63
C ASN A 5 -18.31 -1.87 15.09
N LYS A 6 -17.74 -2.83 14.39
CA LYS A 6 -16.43 -3.37 14.68
C LYS A 6 -15.38 -2.41 14.16
N GLU A 7 -14.48 -1.98 15.01
CA GLU A 7 -13.32 -1.19 14.62
C GLU A 7 -12.48 -1.96 13.61
N PRO A 8 -11.91 -1.30 12.59
CA PRO A 8 -11.07 -1.99 11.62
C PRO A 8 -9.80 -2.48 12.29
N GLU A 9 -9.51 -3.76 12.12
CA GLU A 9 -8.26 -4.39 12.59
C GLU A 9 -7.20 -4.44 11.49
N SER A 10 -7.60 -4.19 10.25
CA SER A 10 -6.76 -4.31 9.06
C SER A 10 -7.15 -3.26 8.02
N VAL A 11 -6.16 -2.79 7.28
CA VAL A 11 -6.36 -1.92 6.12
C VAL A 11 -5.59 -2.44 4.91
N TYR A 12 -6.24 -2.42 3.76
CA TYR A 12 -5.64 -2.66 2.46
C TYR A 12 -5.54 -1.35 1.69
N ILE A 13 -4.35 -1.04 1.18
CA ILE A 13 -4.07 0.11 0.33
C ILE A 13 -3.75 -0.39 -1.07
N HIS A 14 -4.53 0.04 -2.04
CA HIS A 14 -4.32 -0.33 -3.43
C HIS A 14 -3.40 0.69 -4.11
N ILE A 15 -2.28 0.23 -4.67
CA ILE A 15 -1.35 1.02 -5.47
C ILE A 15 -1.37 0.45 -6.90
N PRO A 16 -2.07 1.10 -7.86
CA PRO A 16 -2.39 0.49 -9.14
C PRO A 16 -1.27 0.56 -10.19
N PHE A 17 -0.08 1.01 -9.85
CA PHE A 17 0.99 1.26 -10.81
C PHE A 17 1.89 0.06 -11.00
N CYS A 18 2.23 -0.25 -12.27
CA CYS A 18 3.18 -1.28 -12.68
C CYS A 18 4.15 -0.71 -13.72
N SER A 19 5.38 -1.18 -13.73
CA SER A 19 6.29 -0.92 -14.85
C SER A 19 5.83 -1.62 -16.14
N HIS A 20 5.24 -2.80 -16.00
CA HIS A 20 4.67 -3.59 -17.08
C HIS A 20 3.50 -4.42 -16.52
N LYS A 21 2.37 -4.45 -17.26
CA LYS A 21 1.24 -5.31 -16.92
C LYS A 21 1.44 -6.67 -17.56
N CYS A 22 1.50 -7.72 -16.76
CA CYS A 22 1.64 -9.10 -17.24
C CYS A 22 0.39 -9.57 -18.00
N ASP A 23 0.55 -10.38 -19.04
CA ASP A 23 -0.54 -10.84 -19.91
C ASP A 23 -1.62 -11.65 -19.16
N PHE A 24 -1.27 -12.25 -18.02
CA PHE A 24 -2.16 -13.04 -17.17
C PHE A 24 -2.74 -12.25 -15.99
N CYS A 25 -2.49 -10.94 -15.90
CA CYS A 25 -2.85 -10.15 -14.72
C CYS A 25 -4.26 -9.58 -14.83
N ASP A 26 -5.17 -10.05 -13.98
CA ASP A 26 -6.55 -9.55 -13.85
C ASP A 26 -6.71 -8.43 -12.82
N PHE A 27 -5.63 -8.03 -12.13
CA PHE A 27 -5.70 -6.95 -11.16
C PHE A 27 -5.99 -5.60 -11.82
N ALA A 28 -6.63 -4.70 -11.08
CA ALA A 28 -6.78 -3.30 -11.44
C ALA A 28 -5.41 -2.60 -11.35
N ALA A 29 -4.53 -2.89 -12.31
CA ALA A 29 -3.17 -2.39 -12.39
C ALA A 29 -2.91 -1.81 -13.78
N PHE A 30 -2.16 -0.72 -13.82
CA PHE A 30 -1.91 0.06 -15.02
C PHE A 30 -0.42 0.32 -15.18
N SER A 31 0.08 0.16 -16.42
CA SER A 31 1.44 0.55 -16.79
C SER A 31 1.44 1.88 -17.55
N GLY A 32 2.55 2.61 -17.48
CA GLY A 32 2.71 3.88 -18.19
C GLY A 32 1.94 5.06 -17.59
N LEU A 33 1.44 4.94 -16.37
CA LEU A 33 0.74 6.01 -15.64
C LEU A 33 1.52 6.50 -14.41
N ASP A 34 2.83 6.32 -14.38
CA ASP A 34 3.68 6.73 -13.25
C ASP A 34 3.59 8.23 -12.96
N ASN A 35 3.37 9.04 -14.02
CA ASN A 35 3.14 10.48 -13.91
C ASN A 35 1.81 10.87 -13.23
N LYS A 36 0.94 9.90 -12.96
CA LYS A 36 -0.34 10.09 -12.26
C LYS A 36 -0.27 9.71 -10.78
N GLU A 37 0.88 9.29 -10.27
CA GLU A 37 1.02 8.81 -8.90
C GLU A 37 0.66 9.87 -7.86
N ASP A 38 1.11 11.11 -8.04
CA ASP A 38 0.79 12.20 -7.10
C ASP A 38 -0.72 12.52 -7.11
N GLU A 39 -1.34 12.62 -8.29
CA GLU A 39 -2.78 12.86 -8.45
C GLU A 39 -3.61 11.73 -7.81
N TYR A 40 -3.19 10.49 -8.02
CA TYR A 40 -3.80 9.33 -7.40
C TYR A 40 -3.67 9.36 -5.87
N THR A 41 -2.48 9.68 -5.37
CA THR A 41 -2.21 9.76 -3.94
C THR A 41 -3.10 10.80 -3.26
N ASP A 42 -3.23 11.98 -3.85
CA ASP A 42 -4.09 13.05 -3.33
C ASP A 42 -5.57 12.63 -3.32
N ALA A 43 -6.03 11.96 -4.39
CA ALA A 43 -7.39 11.42 -4.45
C ALA A 43 -7.63 10.33 -3.39
N LEU A 44 -6.68 9.42 -3.19
CA LEU A 44 -6.74 8.37 -2.18
C LEU A 44 -6.82 8.95 -0.76
N LEU A 45 -6.00 9.95 -0.46
CA LEU A 45 -6.01 10.61 0.85
C LEU A 45 -7.33 11.33 1.10
N LYS A 46 -7.88 11.98 0.07
CA LYS A 46 -9.19 12.63 0.14
C LYS A 46 -10.30 11.61 0.38
N GLU A 47 -10.33 10.50 -0.36
CA GLU A 47 -11.29 9.41 -0.16
C GLU A 47 -11.20 8.85 1.26
N MET A 48 -9.98 8.66 1.77
CA MET A 48 -9.76 8.18 3.13
C MET A 48 -10.35 9.16 4.16
N ASP A 49 -10.07 10.45 4.04
CA ASP A 49 -10.60 11.47 4.94
C ASP A 49 -12.14 11.51 4.90
N GLU A 50 -12.75 11.45 3.71
CA GLU A 50 -14.21 11.45 3.54
C GLU A 50 -14.87 10.21 4.16
N ARG A 51 -14.31 9.02 3.90
CA ARG A 51 -14.86 7.74 4.43
C ARG A 51 -14.70 7.62 5.94
N LEU A 52 -13.64 8.20 6.50
CA LEU A 52 -13.35 8.12 7.92
C LEU A 52 -13.95 9.28 8.74
N ALA A 53 -14.41 10.35 8.09
CA ALA A 53 -15.00 11.51 8.76
C ALA A 53 -16.18 11.16 9.69
N ALA A 54 -16.95 10.14 9.33
CA ALA A 54 -18.10 9.67 10.11
C ALA A 54 -17.75 8.58 11.14
N ARG A 55 -16.47 8.17 11.25
CA ARG A 55 -16.04 7.12 12.17
C ARG A 55 -15.36 7.70 13.41
N PRO A 56 -15.48 7.05 14.57
CA PRO A 56 -14.65 7.38 15.72
C PRO A 56 -13.17 7.27 15.34
N LYS A 57 -12.38 8.24 15.77
CA LYS A 57 -10.92 8.18 15.64
C LYS A 57 -10.33 7.17 16.63
N GLY A 58 -9.19 6.58 16.28
CA GLY A 58 -8.42 5.75 17.18
C GLY A 58 -8.72 4.26 17.12
N GLY A 59 -9.43 3.79 16.09
CA GLY A 59 -9.53 2.34 15.84
C GLY A 59 -8.15 1.71 15.70
N ARG A 60 -7.94 0.52 16.31
CA ARG A 60 -6.64 -0.16 16.30
C ARG A 60 -6.42 -0.92 14.99
N LEU A 61 -5.25 -0.76 14.38
CA LEU A 61 -4.81 -1.53 13.23
C LEU A 61 -3.71 -2.51 13.64
N ASN A 62 -3.95 -3.79 13.36
CA ASN A 62 -2.97 -4.87 13.56
C ASN A 62 -2.22 -5.19 12.27
N THR A 63 -2.82 -4.89 11.10
CA THR A 63 -2.19 -5.11 9.80
C THR A 63 -2.44 -3.96 8.84
N VAL A 64 -1.42 -3.63 8.05
CA VAL A 64 -1.49 -2.69 6.91
C VAL A 64 -0.89 -3.39 5.71
N PHE A 65 -1.65 -3.52 4.63
CA PHE A 65 -1.19 -4.20 3.43
C PHE A 65 -1.23 -3.25 2.22
N TYR A 66 -0.08 -3.06 1.59
CA TYR A 66 0.05 -2.35 0.32
C TYR A 66 0.14 -3.36 -0.82
N GLY A 67 -0.90 -3.42 -1.63
CA GLY A 67 -1.00 -4.33 -2.76
C GLY A 67 -1.49 -3.65 -4.03
N GLY A 68 -1.73 -4.41 -5.09
CA GLY A 68 -2.30 -3.92 -6.34
C GLY A 68 -1.45 -4.22 -7.55
N GLY A 69 -0.83 -3.22 -8.14
CA GLY A 69 0.12 -3.40 -9.24
C GLY A 69 1.48 -3.86 -8.73
N THR A 70 2.35 -2.91 -8.48
CA THR A 70 3.66 -3.16 -7.85
C THR A 70 3.94 -2.04 -6.85
N PRO A 71 3.40 -2.08 -5.65
CA PRO A 71 3.56 -1.04 -4.63
C PRO A 71 5.01 -0.66 -4.34
N GLY A 72 5.94 -1.61 -4.48
CA GLY A 72 7.37 -1.36 -4.33
C GLY A 72 7.96 -0.36 -5.35
N LEU A 73 7.28 -0.09 -6.47
CA LEU A 73 7.67 0.94 -7.44
C LEU A 73 7.28 2.34 -6.98
N ALA A 74 6.26 2.46 -6.12
CA ALA A 74 5.77 3.75 -5.68
C ALA A 74 6.87 4.62 -5.08
N GLN A 75 6.72 5.94 -5.23
CA GLN A 75 7.65 6.90 -4.63
C GLN A 75 7.61 6.78 -3.11
N LEU A 76 8.75 7.00 -2.46
CA LEU A 76 8.82 6.99 -1.00
C LEU A 76 7.88 8.05 -0.38
N SER A 77 7.74 9.19 -1.04
CA SER A 77 6.81 10.26 -0.64
C SER A 77 5.35 9.79 -0.59
N THR A 78 4.92 8.98 -1.56
CA THR A 78 3.58 8.40 -1.63
C THR A 78 3.30 7.52 -0.40
N ILE A 79 4.17 6.57 -0.13
CA ILE A 79 4.03 5.67 1.01
C ILE A 79 4.07 6.46 2.33
N THR A 80 4.97 7.44 2.44
CA THR A 80 5.09 8.28 3.64
C THR A 80 3.83 9.12 3.90
N LYS A 81 3.24 9.72 2.86
CA LYS A 81 1.98 10.48 2.96
C LYS A 81 0.84 9.56 3.44
N ILE A 82 0.68 8.38 2.85
CA ILE A 82 -0.36 7.42 3.22
C ILE A 82 -0.18 6.96 4.67
N GLN A 83 1.04 6.61 5.08
CA GLN A 83 1.34 6.21 6.45
C GLN A 83 1.03 7.32 7.47
N ALA A 84 1.40 8.56 7.16
CA ALA A 84 1.09 9.70 8.02
C ALA A 84 -0.42 9.88 8.19
N ALA A 85 -1.18 9.71 7.12
CA ALA A 85 -2.63 9.79 7.16
C ALA A 85 -3.26 8.64 7.97
N LEU A 86 -2.76 7.41 7.83
CA LEU A 86 -3.20 6.28 8.65
C LEU A 86 -2.92 6.51 10.14
N LYS A 87 -1.73 6.96 10.51
CA LYS A 87 -1.35 7.28 11.90
C LYS A 87 -2.20 8.41 12.51
N LYS A 88 -2.70 9.32 11.69
CA LYS A 88 -3.61 10.39 12.13
C LYS A 88 -5.01 9.89 12.49
N GLN A 89 -5.45 8.82 11.83
CA GLN A 89 -6.81 8.28 11.95
C GLN A 89 -6.90 7.07 12.87
N PHE A 90 -5.84 6.27 12.95
CA PHE A 90 -5.80 4.98 13.65
C PHE A 90 -4.65 4.90 14.65
N ASP A 91 -4.87 4.09 15.68
CA ASP A 91 -3.81 3.57 16.54
C ASP A 91 -3.20 2.34 15.85
N ILE A 92 -2.02 2.51 15.25
CA ILE A 92 -1.30 1.38 14.63
C ILE A 92 -0.58 0.64 15.75
N ALA A 93 -0.91 -0.65 15.94
CA ALA A 93 -0.29 -1.48 16.96
C ALA A 93 1.24 -1.49 16.80
N HIS A 94 1.96 -1.48 17.93
CA HIS A 94 3.43 -1.51 17.92
C HIS A 94 4.00 -2.74 17.19
N ASP A 95 3.28 -3.86 17.25
CA ASP A 95 3.58 -5.13 16.60
C ASP A 95 2.76 -5.34 15.30
N ALA A 96 2.16 -4.28 14.76
CA ALA A 96 1.39 -4.36 13.53
C ALA A 96 2.26 -4.85 12.37
N GLU A 97 1.75 -5.81 11.61
CA GLU A 97 2.37 -6.21 10.36
C GLU A 97 2.09 -5.17 9.27
N VAL A 98 3.14 -4.59 8.71
CA VAL A 98 3.05 -3.71 7.55
C VAL A 98 3.67 -4.42 6.35
N SER A 99 2.83 -4.89 5.43
CA SER A 99 3.27 -5.65 4.27
C SER A 99 3.19 -4.80 3.00
N LEU A 100 4.18 -4.92 2.13
CA LEU A 100 4.25 -4.22 0.86
C LEU A 100 4.68 -5.19 -0.25
N GLU A 101 3.81 -5.36 -1.25
CA GLU A 101 4.13 -6.14 -2.43
C GLU A 101 5.19 -5.45 -3.29
N THR A 102 6.16 -6.23 -3.76
CA THR A 102 7.25 -5.70 -4.56
C THR A 102 7.84 -6.78 -5.48
N THR A 103 8.66 -6.33 -6.43
CA THR A 103 9.50 -7.22 -7.25
C THR A 103 10.98 -6.96 -6.93
N PRO A 104 11.88 -7.90 -7.21
CA PRO A 104 13.31 -7.71 -6.95
C PRO A 104 13.89 -6.44 -7.59
N HIS A 105 13.38 -6.03 -8.75
CA HIS A 105 13.82 -4.83 -9.46
C HIS A 105 13.28 -3.52 -8.87
N ALA A 106 12.19 -3.59 -8.09
CA ALA A 106 11.56 -2.42 -7.48
C ALA A 106 12.15 -2.04 -6.13
N ILE A 107 12.94 -2.93 -5.52
CA ILE A 107 13.60 -2.69 -4.23
C ILE A 107 14.93 -1.98 -4.47
N SER A 108 15.09 -0.77 -3.91
CA SER A 108 16.39 -0.13 -3.76
C SER A 108 16.87 -0.21 -2.31
N VAL A 109 18.20 -0.11 -2.12
CA VAL A 109 18.80 -0.08 -0.77
C VAL A 109 18.22 1.08 0.05
N ASP A 110 17.95 2.23 -0.58
CA ASP A 110 17.37 3.38 0.11
C ASP A 110 15.91 3.14 0.53
N LYS A 111 15.11 2.48 -0.32
CA LYS A 111 13.75 2.06 0.06
C LYS A 111 13.76 1.05 1.20
N ALA A 112 14.66 0.08 1.15
CA ALA A 112 14.79 -0.91 2.22
C ALA A 112 15.21 -0.26 3.54
N LYS A 113 16.19 0.66 3.54
CA LYS A 113 16.64 1.39 4.73
C LYS A 113 15.57 2.31 5.30
N ASN A 114 14.80 2.97 4.44
CA ASN A 114 13.69 3.82 4.90
C ASN A 114 12.50 2.99 5.37
N GLY A 115 12.26 1.84 4.76
CA GLY A 115 11.27 0.87 5.23
C GLY A 115 11.58 0.37 6.65
N SER A 116 12.85 0.16 7.00
CA SER A 116 13.25 -0.25 8.35
C SER A 116 12.98 0.81 9.44
N LYS A 117 12.77 2.07 9.09
CA LYS A 117 12.31 3.12 10.01
C LYS A 117 10.80 3.04 10.31
N TRP A 118 10.08 2.26 9.55
CA TRP A 118 8.68 1.96 9.78
C TRP A 118 8.63 0.61 10.51
N GLU A 119 8.70 0.65 11.77
CA GLU A 119 8.88 -0.39 12.80
C GLU A 119 8.34 -1.81 12.52
N SER A 120 8.12 -2.28 11.29
CA SER A 120 7.73 -3.66 10.95
C SER A 120 7.35 -3.85 9.47
N ILE A 121 8.10 -3.32 8.47
CA ILE A 121 7.75 -3.64 7.07
C ILE A 121 8.29 -5.03 6.69
N VAL A 122 7.37 -5.92 6.36
CA VAL A 122 7.65 -7.17 5.66
C VAL A 122 7.52 -6.94 4.15
N PHE A 123 8.61 -7.07 3.40
CA PHE A 123 8.57 -7.04 1.94
C PHE A 123 8.11 -8.39 1.41
N LEU A 124 6.92 -8.47 0.84
CA LEU A 124 6.44 -9.64 0.12
C LEU A 124 6.99 -9.59 -1.31
N LEU A 125 8.03 -10.38 -1.57
CA LEU A 125 8.57 -10.60 -2.90
C LEU A 125 7.63 -11.49 -3.70
N ALA A 126 6.86 -10.91 -4.63
CA ALA A 126 6.22 -11.68 -5.69
C ALA A 126 7.30 -12.13 -6.69
N LEU A 127 7.84 -13.33 -6.50
CA LEU A 127 8.66 -14.00 -7.49
C LEU A 127 7.75 -14.48 -8.63
N ASN A 128 7.72 -13.76 -9.73
CA ASN A 128 7.17 -14.25 -10.98
C ASN A 128 8.07 -15.39 -11.51
N LEU A 129 7.80 -16.62 -11.09
CA LEU A 129 8.49 -17.84 -11.56
C LEU A 129 8.13 -18.24 -13.01
N PHE A 130 7.41 -17.41 -13.75
CA PHE A 130 6.95 -17.73 -15.10
C PHE A 130 7.69 -16.99 -16.22
N THR A 131 8.89 -16.51 -15.99
CA THR A 131 9.74 -16.03 -17.09
C THR A 131 10.76 -17.10 -17.44
N THR A 132 10.36 -18.15 -18.09
CA THR A 132 11.13 -18.91 -19.11
C THR A 132 10.44 -20.22 -19.39
N MET A 133 9.46 -20.21 -20.28
CA MET A 133 9.19 -21.37 -21.13
C MET A 133 9.05 -20.82 -22.56
N ASN A 134 10.18 -20.68 -23.23
CA ASN A 134 10.30 -20.80 -24.67
C ASN A 134 10.90 -22.14 -24.97
#